data_3df77bef69b0badc08d833549433b602
#
_entry.id   3df77bef69b0badc08d833549433b602
#
_cell.length_a   1.000
_cell.length_b   1.000
_cell.length_c   1.000
_cell.angle_alpha   90.00
_cell.angle_beta   90.00
_cell.angle_gamma   90.00
#
_symmetry.space_group_name_H-M   'P 1'
#
loop_
_entity.id
_entity.type
_entity.pdbx_description
1 polymer ?
#
loop_
_entity_poly.entity_id
_entity_poly.type
_entity_poly.pdbx_seq_one_letter_code
_entity_poly.pdbx_strand_id
1 'polypeptide(L)' 'MRELDELLLRYLENRYPIAVDDEKAAFHAVLELPDPELNGYLLQRQVPVEESKALVIKHILSIPNV' A
#
# COMPACT_ATOMS: atom_id res chain seq x y z
N MET A 1 6.44 -8.12 -9.33
CA MET A 1 5.22 -8.27 -10.13
C MET A 1 4.78 -6.90 -10.61
N ARG A 2 4.38 -6.80 -11.87
CA ARG A 2 4.09 -5.52 -12.49
C ARG A 2 2.90 -4.79 -11.88
N GLU A 3 1.84 -5.54 -11.57
CA GLU A 3 0.63 -4.94 -10.98
C GLU A 3 0.91 -4.33 -9.61
N LEU A 4 1.71 -5.00 -8.80
CA LEU A 4 2.10 -4.46 -7.50
C LEU A 4 2.91 -3.17 -7.67
N ASP A 5 3.85 -3.18 -8.61
CA ASP A 5 4.68 -2.02 -8.88
C ASP A 5 3.82 -0.82 -9.29
N GLU A 6 2.82 -1.05 -10.14
CA GLU A 6 1.94 0.03 -10.59
C GLU A 6 1.10 0.60 -9.44
N LEU A 7 0.57 -0.27 -8.57
CA LEU A 7 -0.21 0.18 -7.42
C LEU A 7 0.64 1.01 -6.46
N LEU A 8 1.83 0.52 -6.15
CA LEU A 8 2.73 1.20 -5.23
C LEU A 8 3.21 2.53 -5.82
N LEU A 9 3.49 2.56 -7.11
CA LEU A 9 3.94 3.78 -7.76
C LEU A 9 2.84 4.84 -7.78
N ARG A 10 1.60 4.44 -8.02
CA ARG A 10 0.48 5.37 -7.95
C ARG A 10 0.35 6.00 -6.58
N TYR A 11 0.49 5.19 -5.53
CA TYR A 11 0.45 5.71 -4.17
C TYR A 11 1.58 6.72 -3.95
N LEU A 12 2.79 6.38 -4.37
CA LEU A 12 3.95 7.26 -4.22
C LEU A 12 3.75 8.60 -4.93
N GLU A 13 3.14 8.59 -6.09
CA GLU A 13 2.97 9.81 -6.86
C GLU A 13 1.80 10.67 -6.38
N ASN A 14 0.72 10.04 -5.93
CA ASN A 14 -0.53 10.74 -5.65
C ASN A 14 -0.82 10.95 -4.17
N ARG A 15 -0.39 10.05 -3.32
CA ARG A 15 -0.74 10.10 -1.90
C ARG A 15 0.45 10.34 -0.98
N TYR A 16 1.58 9.70 -1.27
CA TYR A 16 2.74 9.76 -0.40
C TYR A 16 3.19 11.20 -0.10
N PRO A 17 3.23 12.11 -1.09
CA PRO A 17 3.70 13.48 -0.81
C PRO A 17 2.85 14.23 0.20
N ILE A 18 1.57 13.88 0.35
CA ILE A 18 0.67 14.56 1.29
C ILE A 18 0.37 13.72 2.53
N ALA A 19 0.93 12.51 2.61
CA ALA A 19 0.69 11.62 3.73
C ALA A 19 1.38 12.13 4.99
N VAL A 20 0.77 11.87 6.15
CA VAL A 20 1.40 12.20 7.43
C VAL A 20 2.54 11.21 7.71
N ASP A 21 3.42 11.57 8.66
CA ASP A 21 4.59 10.76 8.95
C ASP A 21 4.26 9.33 9.36
N ASP A 22 3.20 9.15 10.13
CA ASP A 22 2.76 7.82 10.56
C ASP A 22 2.36 6.96 9.35
N GLU A 23 1.67 7.55 8.39
CA GLU A 23 1.28 6.84 7.17
C GLU A 23 2.51 6.48 6.34
N LYS A 24 3.46 7.40 6.22
CA LYS A 24 4.69 7.13 5.48
C LYS A 24 5.48 5.99 6.11
N ALA A 25 5.59 5.98 7.43
CA ALA A 25 6.28 4.91 8.14
C ALA A 25 5.58 3.57 7.91
N ALA A 26 4.25 3.55 7.95
CA ALA A 26 3.48 2.34 7.69
C ALA A 26 3.66 1.87 6.26
N PHE A 27 3.72 2.79 5.30
CA PHE A 27 3.97 2.44 3.90
C PHE A 27 5.33 1.76 3.73
N HIS A 28 6.36 2.30 4.37
CA HIS A 28 7.69 1.65 4.33
C HIS A 28 7.66 0.25 4.93
N ALA A 29 6.92 0.07 6.02
CA ALA A 29 6.75 -1.26 6.61
C ALA A 29 6.05 -2.22 5.65
N VAL A 30 5.07 -1.73 4.92
CA VAL A 30 4.39 -2.53 3.89
C VAL A 30 5.37 -2.94 2.79
N LEU A 31 6.23 -2.03 2.36
CA LEU A 31 7.22 -2.34 1.32
C LEU A 31 8.22 -3.41 1.73
N GLU A 32 8.42 -3.61 3.03
CA GLU A 32 9.33 -4.64 3.54
C GLU A 32 8.70 -6.03 3.59
N LEU A 33 7.39 -6.13 3.33
CA LEU A 33 6.72 -7.42 3.35
C LEU A 33 7.15 -8.29 2.16
N PRO A 34 7.22 -9.61 2.35
CA PRO A 34 7.49 -10.53 1.23
C PRO A 34 6.40 -10.42 0.16
N ASP A 35 6.77 -10.70 -1.08
CA ASP A 35 5.85 -10.62 -2.22
C ASP A 35 4.53 -11.39 -2.01
N PRO A 36 4.54 -12.63 -1.46
CA PRO A 36 3.28 -13.33 -1.23
C PRO A 36 2.32 -12.59 -0.31
N GLU A 37 2.83 -11.92 0.73
CA GLU A 37 1.99 -11.14 1.63
C GLU A 37 1.46 -9.89 0.94
N LEU A 38 2.31 -9.19 0.20
CA LEU A 38 1.88 -8.03 -0.57
C LEU A 38 0.79 -8.39 -1.58
N ASN A 39 0.97 -9.51 -2.27
CA ASN A 39 -0.07 -10.02 -3.17
C ASN A 39 -1.38 -10.25 -2.45
N GLY A 40 -1.33 -10.86 -1.28
CA GLY A 40 -2.52 -11.14 -0.49
C GLY A 40 -3.28 -9.87 -0.15
N TYR A 41 -2.57 -8.85 0.31
CA TYR A 41 -3.21 -7.60 0.72
C TYR A 41 -3.68 -6.75 -0.45
N LEU A 42 -2.88 -6.63 -1.49
CA LEU A 42 -3.17 -5.69 -2.57
C LEU A 42 -3.98 -6.30 -3.70
N LEU A 43 -3.74 -7.55 -4.04
CA LEU A 43 -4.44 -8.19 -5.17
C LEU A 43 -5.58 -9.09 -4.74
N GLN A 44 -5.47 -9.76 -3.59
CA GLN A 44 -6.51 -10.64 -3.07
C GLN A 44 -7.38 -9.97 -2.02
N ARG A 45 -7.08 -8.71 -1.70
CA ARG A 45 -7.84 -7.88 -0.77
C ARG A 45 -7.96 -8.45 0.64
N GLN A 46 -6.93 -9.15 1.08
CA GLN A 46 -6.84 -9.57 2.47
C GLN A 46 -6.55 -8.35 3.35
N VAL A 47 -7.02 -8.38 4.60
CA VAL A 47 -6.83 -7.25 5.51
C VAL A 47 -5.70 -7.57 6.49
N PRO A 48 -4.66 -6.71 6.58
CA PRO A 48 -3.60 -6.92 7.57
C PRO A 48 -4.13 -6.86 9.00
N VAL A 49 -3.46 -7.59 9.89
CA VAL A 49 -3.81 -7.58 11.30
C VAL A 49 -3.49 -6.21 11.93
N GLU A 50 -2.38 -5.61 11.53
CA GLU A 50 -2.01 -4.30 12.05
C GLU A 50 -2.83 -3.20 11.40
N GLU A 51 -3.46 -2.38 12.25
CA GLU A 51 -4.34 -1.32 11.78
C GLU A 51 -3.63 -0.29 10.91
N SER A 52 -2.41 0.09 11.26
CA SER A 52 -1.66 1.07 10.48
C SER A 52 -1.38 0.57 9.06
N LYS A 53 -1.01 -0.70 8.92
CA LYS A 53 -0.80 -1.29 7.60
C LYS A 53 -2.10 -1.42 6.83
N ALA A 54 -3.20 -1.75 7.53
CA ALA A 54 -4.51 -1.84 6.90
C ALA A 54 -4.94 -0.51 6.31
N LEU A 55 -4.70 0.58 7.02
CA LEU A 55 -5.02 1.92 6.52
C LEU A 55 -4.22 2.27 5.26
N VAL A 56 -2.93 1.97 5.26
CA VAL A 56 -2.08 2.23 4.09
C VAL A 56 -2.53 1.38 2.90
N ILE A 57 -2.82 0.11 3.11
CA ILE A 57 -3.32 -0.76 2.05
C ILE A 57 -4.63 -0.20 1.48
N LYS A 58 -5.52 0.25 2.34
CA LYS A 58 -6.77 0.86 1.91
C LYS A 58 -6.52 2.10 1.04
N HIS A 59 -5.58 2.95 1.43
CA HIS A 59 -5.24 4.13 0.64
C HIS A 59 -4.65 3.75 -0.71
N ILE A 60 -3.78 2.75 -0.74
CA ILE A 60 -3.19 2.29 -2.01
C ILE A 60 -4.28 1.82 -2.96
N LEU A 61 -5.23 1.05 -2.46
CA LEU A 61 -6.30 0.48 -3.28
C LEU A 61 -7.36 1.50 -3.70
N SER A 62 -7.46 2.61 -2.98
CA SER A 62 -8.49 3.61 -3.27
C SER A 62 -8.06 4.68 -4.29
N ILE A 63 -6.79 4.70 -4.69
CA ILE A 63 -6.31 5.67 -5.67
C ILE A 63 -6.91 5.34 -7.04
N PRO A 64 -7.51 6.33 -7.73
CA PRO A 64 -8.14 6.07 -9.02
C PRO A 64 -7.17 5.54 -10.06
N ASN A 65 -7.63 4.62 -10.85
CA ASN A 65 -6.87 4.06 -11.96
C ASN A 65 -7.14 4.89 -13.22
N VAL A 66 -6.44 5.99 -13.30
CA VAL A 66 -6.65 6.93 -14.39
C VAL A 66 -5.67 6.69 -15.50
#